data_9f9c544adcfec428d5f3d9eb0a7dd339
#
_entry.id   9f9c544adcfec428d5f3d9eb0a7dd339
#
_cell.length_a   1.000
_cell.length_b   1.000
_cell.length_c   1.000
_cell.angle_alpha   90.00
_cell.angle_beta   90.00
_cell.angle_gamma   90.00
#
_symmetry.space_group_name_H-M   'P 1'
#
loop_
_entity.id
_entity.type
_entity.pdbx_description
1 polymer ?
#
loop_
_entity_poly.entity_id
_entity_poly.type
_entity_poly.pdbx_seq_one_letter_code
_entity_poly.pdbx_strand_id
1 'polypeptide(L)'
;MSTIEQLNHHETKLDPGGKIVVIDSGAVLTAEMTAMLQALHSRSTEGINGHLQVLAERGADKFMSTYYVQYGHKSIGDCGVGVVFIEGISMLAAKAIQDSKLYNGQEASTRYIDFANQTFLNPEGTAAGTAI
;
A
#
# COMPACT_ATOMS: atom_id res chain seq x y z
N MET A 1 -5.77 15.57 -19.49
CA MET A 1 -4.86 15.30 -18.35
C MET A 1 -5.73 15.01 -17.16
N SER A 2 -5.55 13.88 -16.48
CA SER A 2 -6.24 13.60 -15.22
C SER A 2 -5.70 14.53 -14.13
N THR A 3 -6.57 15.08 -13.32
CA THR A 3 -6.18 15.84 -12.12
C THR A 3 -5.77 14.87 -11.01
N ILE A 4 -5.00 15.33 -10.00
CA ILE A 4 -4.62 14.53 -8.82
C ILE A 4 -5.86 13.93 -8.14
N GLU A 5 -6.98 14.65 -8.13
CA GLU A 5 -8.26 14.22 -7.56
C GLU A 5 -8.88 12.99 -8.27
N GLN A 6 -8.44 12.71 -9.49
CA GLN A 6 -8.88 11.54 -10.26
C GLN A 6 -8.01 10.29 -10.01
N LEU A 7 -6.91 10.45 -9.27
CA LEU A 7 -6.07 9.33 -8.84
C LEU A 7 -6.59 8.82 -7.48
N ASN A 8 -7.06 7.59 -7.45
CA ASN A 8 -7.52 6.96 -6.22
C ASN A 8 -6.36 6.83 -5.23
N HIS A 9 -6.37 7.66 -4.21
CA HIS A 9 -5.40 7.62 -3.13
C HIS A 9 -6.03 8.05 -1.81
N HIS A 10 -5.46 7.61 -0.71
CA HIS A 10 -5.84 8.00 0.65
C HIS A 10 -4.63 8.56 1.37
N GLU A 11 -4.77 9.74 1.95
CA GLU A 11 -3.73 10.38 2.73
C GLU A 11 -4.10 10.43 4.22
N THR A 12 -3.17 10.05 5.07
CA THR A 12 -3.27 10.20 6.53
C THR A 12 -2.06 10.98 7.02
N LYS A 13 -2.31 12.04 7.78
CA LYS A 13 -1.24 12.83 8.42
C LYS A 13 -0.75 12.12 9.68
N LEU A 14 0.55 12.21 9.91
CA LEU A 14 1.21 11.71 11.11
C LEU A 14 1.53 12.87 12.05
N ASP A 15 1.42 12.64 13.35
CA ASP A 15 1.84 13.59 14.38
C ASP A 15 3.27 13.24 14.85
N PRO A 16 4.22 14.20 14.98
CA PRO A 16 4.09 15.65 14.86
C PRO A 16 4.24 16.21 13.43
N GLY A 17 4.38 15.39 12.45
CA GLY A 17 4.48 15.78 11.04
C GLY A 17 4.85 14.58 10.18
N GLY A 18 4.63 14.69 8.89
CA GLY A 18 4.75 13.59 7.95
C GLY A 18 3.39 13.10 7.50
N LYS A 19 3.39 12.15 6.57
CA LYS A 19 2.15 11.57 6.04
C LYS A 19 2.37 10.18 5.46
N ILE A 20 1.29 9.44 5.41
CA ILE A 20 1.20 8.17 4.69
C ILE A 20 0.20 8.35 3.56
N VAL A 21 0.59 8.00 2.35
CA VAL A 21 -0.29 7.99 1.17
C VAL A 21 -0.36 6.58 0.63
N VAL A 22 -1.56 6.03 0.62
CA VAL A 22 -1.85 4.73 0.02
C VAL A 22 -2.44 4.98 -1.36
N ILE A 23 -1.81 4.42 -2.38
CA ILE A 23 -2.34 4.42 -3.73
C ILE A 23 -3.26 3.21 -3.91
N ASP A 24 -4.50 3.48 -4.22
CA ASP A 24 -5.39 2.45 -4.74
C ASP A 24 -5.02 2.17 -6.19
N SER A 25 -4.14 1.21 -6.39
CA SER A 25 -3.66 0.81 -7.73
C SER A 25 -4.73 0.14 -8.58
N GLY A 26 -5.93 -0.06 -8.05
CA GLY A 26 -7.00 -0.81 -8.66
C GLY A 26 -8.30 -0.08 -8.85
N ALA A 27 -8.34 0.97 -9.69
CA ALA A 27 -9.64 1.48 -10.13
C ALA A 27 -10.51 0.41 -10.84
N VAL A 28 -9.89 -0.66 -11.34
CA VAL A 28 -10.55 -1.78 -12.01
C VAL A 28 -10.42 -3.07 -11.20
N LEU A 29 -9.25 -3.34 -10.61
CA LEU A 29 -8.99 -4.52 -9.77
C LEU A 29 -8.35 -4.07 -8.47
N THR A 30 -9.10 -4.13 -7.36
CA THR A 30 -8.56 -3.87 -6.02
C THR A 30 -7.62 -4.99 -5.56
N ALA A 31 -6.89 -4.77 -4.46
CA ALA A 31 -6.02 -5.79 -3.88
C ALA A 31 -6.82 -7.06 -3.50
N GLU A 32 -8.03 -6.89 -2.97
CA GLU A 32 -8.94 -8.00 -2.63
C GLU A 32 -9.42 -8.75 -3.87
N MET A 33 -9.76 -8.02 -4.94
CA MET A 33 -10.16 -8.63 -6.21
C MET A 33 -9.04 -9.47 -6.81
N THR A 34 -7.81 -8.96 -6.76
CA THR A 34 -6.62 -9.68 -7.22
C THR A 34 -6.35 -10.91 -6.38
N ALA A 35 -6.46 -10.82 -5.06
CA ALA A 35 -6.32 -11.95 -4.15
C ALA A 35 -7.40 -13.03 -4.41
N MET A 36 -8.65 -12.62 -4.63
CA MET A 36 -9.74 -13.51 -5.00
C MET A 36 -9.47 -14.25 -6.31
N LEU A 37 -9.03 -13.54 -7.35
CA LEU A 37 -8.71 -14.17 -8.64
C LEU A 37 -7.64 -15.24 -8.51
N GLN A 38 -6.57 -14.97 -7.76
CA GLN A 38 -5.51 -15.94 -7.49
C GLN A 38 -6.04 -17.15 -6.71
N ALA A 39 -6.89 -16.92 -5.72
CA ALA A 39 -7.51 -17.98 -4.95
C ALA A 39 -8.43 -18.87 -5.80
N LEU A 40 -9.25 -18.27 -6.66
CA LEU A 40 -10.11 -19.01 -7.61
C LEU A 40 -9.27 -19.83 -8.58
N HIS A 41 -8.25 -19.19 -9.18
CA HIS A 41 -7.40 -19.84 -10.18
C HIS A 41 -6.63 -21.05 -9.61
N SER A 42 -6.25 -20.98 -8.34
CA SER A 42 -5.55 -22.09 -7.67
C SER A 42 -6.45 -23.29 -7.32
N ARG A 43 -7.76 -23.17 -7.41
CA ARG A 43 -8.76 -24.18 -6.95
C ARG A 43 -9.76 -24.61 -8.02
N SER A 44 -9.63 -24.10 -9.23
CA SER A 44 -10.54 -24.37 -10.34
C SER A 44 -9.76 -24.68 -11.61
N THR A 45 -10.30 -25.56 -12.42
CA THR A 45 -9.77 -25.88 -13.75
C THR A 45 -10.23 -24.88 -14.83
N GLU A 46 -11.11 -23.96 -14.45
CA GLU A 46 -11.53 -22.88 -15.35
C GLU A 46 -10.36 -21.92 -15.61
N GLY A 47 -10.31 -21.38 -16.82
CA GLY A 47 -9.32 -20.36 -17.17
C GLY A 47 -9.63 -19.02 -16.54
N ILE A 48 -8.66 -18.10 -16.59
CA ILE A 48 -8.76 -16.75 -16.00
C ILE A 48 -9.99 -15.96 -16.49
N ASN A 49 -10.43 -16.17 -17.73
CA ASN A 49 -11.60 -15.48 -18.26
C ASN A 49 -12.89 -15.85 -17.53
N GLY A 50 -13.05 -17.11 -17.13
CA GLY A 50 -14.18 -17.55 -16.30
C GLY A 50 -14.13 -16.90 -14.92
N HIS A 51 -12.94 -16.79 -14.32
CA HIS A 51 -12.78 -16.14 -13.00
C HIS A 51 -13.06 -14.64 -13.06
N LEU A 52 -12.63 -13.95 -14.12
CA LEU A 52 -12.96 -12.54 -14.35
C LEU A 52 -14.46 -12.32 -14.48
N GLN A 53 -15.17 -13.23 -15.14
CA GLN A 53 -16.63 -13.16 -15.22
C GLN A 53 -17.28 -13.34 -13.83
N VAL A 54 -16.84 -14.31 -13.04
CA VAL A 54 -17.32 -14.49 -11.65
C VAL A 54 -17.07 -13.24 -10.81
N LEU A 55 -15.91 -12.62 -10.93
CA LEU A 55 -15.58 -11.39 -10.23
C LEU A 55 -16.51 -10.23 -10.65
N ALA A 56 -16.72 -10.06 -11.95
CA ALA A 56 -17.59 -9.01 -12.49
C ALA A 56 -19.05 -9.16 -12.04
N GLU A 57 -19.55 -10.40 -11.95
CA GLU A 57 -20.94 -10.68 -11.56
C GLU A 57 -21.18 -10.61 -10.06
N ARG A 58 -20.21 -11.03 -9.23
CA ARG A 58 -20.41 -11.27 -7.79
C ARG A 58 -19.60 -10.35 -6.89
N GLY A 59 -18.59 -9.69 -7.42
CA GLY A 59 -17.65 -8.91 -6.62
C GLY A 59 -16.75 -9.77 -5.74
N ALA A 60 -15.84 -9.14 -5.01
CA ALA A 60 -14.90 -9.82 -4.11
C ALA A 60 -15.40 -9.94 -2.67
N ASP A 61 -16.24 -9.04 -2.19
CA ASP A 61 -16.61 -8.90 -0.78
C ASP A 61 -17.19 -10.19 -0.18
N LYS A 62 -18.14 -10.81 -0.86
CA LYS A 62 -18.77 -12.05 -0.40
C LYS A 62 -17.77 -13.21 -0.38
N PHE A 63 -16.89 -13.29 -1.37
CA PHE A 63 -15.85 -14.30 -1.42
C PHE A 63 -14.86 -14.13 -0.26
N MET A 64 -14.35 -12.92 -0.04
CA MET A 64 -13.43 -12.63 1.03
C MET A 64 -14.06 -12.86 2.41
N SER A 65 -15.30 -12.41 2.61
CA SER A 65 -16.03 -12.68 3.85
C SER A 65 -16.17 -14.18 4.14
N THR A 66 -16.48 -14.98 3.13
CA THR A 66 -16.68 -16.41 3.31
C THR A 66 -15.35 -17.15 3.49
N TYR A 67 -14.43 -17.00 2.57
CA TYR A 67 -13.23 -17.85 2.53
C TYR A 67 -12.10 -17.30 3.39
N TYR A 68 -11.89 -15.99 3.42
CA TYR A 68 -10.84 -15.39 4.23
C TYR A 68 -11.24 -15.25 5.69
N VAL A 69 -12.45 -14.72 5.97
CA VAL A 69 -12.90 -14.46 7.34
C VAL A 69 -13.46 -15.72 7.98
N GLN A 70 -14.52 -16.32 7.41
CA GLN A 70 -15.24 -17.43 8.04
C GLN A 70 -14.43 -18.72 8.06
N TYR A 71 -13.79 -19.09 6.95
CA TYR A 71 -12.99 -20.32 6.87
C TYR A 71 -11.51 -20.12 7.26
N GLY A 72 -11.08 -18.89 7.52
CA GLY A 72 -9.74 -18.60 7.99
C GLY A 72 -8.62 -18.89 6.98
N HIS A 73 -8.91 -18.86 5.69
CA HIS A 73 -7.91 -19.05 4.63
C HIS A 73 -7.03 -17.78 4.46
N LYS A 74 -6.22 -17.48 5.47
CA LYS A 74 -5.42 -16.24 5.55
C LYS A 74 -4.43 -16.06 4.40
N SER A 75 -3.95 -17.16 3.81
CA SER A 75 -3.07 -17.13 2.63
C SER A 75 -3.68 -16.41 1.40
N ILE A 76 -5.00 -16.23 1.36
CA ILE A 76 -5.64 -15.44 0.31
C ILE A 76 -5.31 -13.96 0.48
N GLY A 77 -5.31 -13.44 1.71
CA GLY A 77 -4.96 -12.05 2.00
C GLY A 77 -3.52 -11.70 1.63
N ASP A 78 -2.60 -12.66 1.76
CA ASP A 78 -1.19 -12.47 1.40
C ASP A 78 -0.96 -12.23 -0.10
N CYS A 79 -1.97 -12.52 -0.93
CA CYS A 79 -1.93 -12.25 -2.37
C CYS A 79 -2.34 -10.82 -2.75
N GLY A 80 -2.83 -10.03 -1.80
CA GLY A 80 -3.15 -8.62 -2.01
C GLY A 80 -1.89 -7.75 -1.92
N VAL A 81 -1.64 -6.91 -2.93
CA VAL A 81 -0.50 -6.00 -2.98
C VAL A 81 -1.00 -4.56 -3.03
N GLY A 82 -0.43 -3.73 -2.19
CA GLY A 82 -0.69 -2.29 -2.17
C GLY A 82 0.61 -1.47 -2.31
N VAL A 83 0.48 -0.23 -2.75
CA VAL A 83 1.59 0.73 -2.83
C VAL A 83 1.38 1.82 -1.79
N VAL A 84 2.39 2.03 -0.96
CA VAL A 84 2.35 3.00 0.13
C VAL A 84 3.54 3.95 0.02
N PHE A 85 3.28 5.25 0.07
CA PHE A 85 4.31 6.29 0.22
C PHE A 85 4.26 6.82 1.63
N ILE A 86 5.42 6.90 2.26
CA ILE A 86 5.57 7.42 3.62
C ILE A 86 6.55 8.57 3.59
N GLU A 87 6.12 9.74 4.01
CA GLU A 87 6.90 10.96 3.96
C GLU A 87 7.04 11.59 5.35
N GLY A 88 8.13 12.36 5.55
CA GLY A 88 8.36 13.11 6.78
C GLY A 88 8.66 12.23 8.00
N ILE A 89 9.20 11.03 7.79
CA ILE A 89 9.64 10.14 8.87
C ILE A 89 11.16 10.21 9.05
N SER A 90 11.63 9.81 10.21
CA SER A 90 13.08 9.72 10.47
C SER A 90 13.74 8.59 9.68
N MET A 91 15.04 8.70 9.43
CA MET A 91 15.83 7.60 8.81
C MET A 91 15.75 6.31 9.64
N LEU A 92 15.65 6.43 10.96
CA LEU A 92 15.50 5.26 11.85
C LEU A 92 14.16 4.56 11.62
N ALA A 93 13.07 5.33 11.48
CA ALA A 93 11.76 4.77 11.16
C ALA A 93 11.74 4.14 9.75
N ALA A 94 12.35 4.80 8.76
CA ALA A 94 12.49 4.25 7.41
C ALA A 94 13.24 2.91 7.43
N LYS A 95 14.35 2.84 8.17
CA LYS A 95 15.12 1.60 8.33
C LYS A 95 14.29 0.49 8.97
N ALA A 96 13.52 0.80 10.01
CA ALA A 96 12.65 -0.18 10.67
C ALA A 96 11.58 -0.76 9.72
N ILE A 97 11.03 0.07 8.83
CA ILE A 97 10.08 -0.37 7.81
C ILE A 97 10.76 -1.29 6.79
N GLN A 98 11.98 -0.92 6.33
CA GLN A 98 12.74 -1.71 5.37
C GLN A 98 13.19 -3.06 5.90
N ASP A 99 13.36 -3.21 7.20
CA ASP A 99 13.74 -4.49 7.81
C ASP A 99 12.63 -5.55 7.78
N SER A 100 11.42 -5.16 7.37
CA SER A 100 10.35 -6.13 7.12
C SER A 100 10.70 -7.07 5.97
N LYS A 101 10.55 -8.36 6.18
CA LYS A 101 10.80 -9.38 5.14
C LYS A 101 9.87 -9.26 3.93
N LEU A 102 8.74 -8.56 4.09
CA LEU A 102 7.75 -8.34 3.04
C LEU A 102 7.93 -6.98 2.35
N TYR A 103 8.97 -6.22 2.75
CA TYR A 103 9.26 -4.94 2.14
C TYR A 103 9.84 -5.13 0.74
N ASN A 104 9.30 -4.37 -0.21
CA ASN A 104 9.88 -4.16 -1.53
C ASN A 104 9.62 -2.70 -1.91
N GLY A 105 10.65 -1.88 -1.94
CA GLY A 105 10.48 -0.46 -2.21
C GLY A 105 11.80 0.29 -2.32
N GLN A 106 11.68 1.60 -2.36
CA GLN A 106 12.81 2.53 -2.48
C GLN A 106 12.73 3.60 -1.41
N GLU A 107 13.88 4.00 -0.92
CA GLU A 107 14.06 5.09 0.02
C GLU A 107 14.64 6.33 -0.67
N ALA A 108 14.42 7.50 -0.06
CA ALA A 108 15.02 8.74 -0.49
C ALA A 108 16.56 8.63 -0.53
N SER A 109 17.14 8.88 -1.70
CA SER A 109 18.57 8.64 -1.93
C SER A 109 19.40 9.87 -1.57
N THR A 110 20.32 9.72 -0.64
CA THR A 110 21.32 10.74 -0.28
C THR A 110 22.30 11.07 -1.41
N ARG A 111 22.32 10.30 -2.49
CA ARG A 111 23.14 10.59 -3.67
C ARG A 111 22.47 11.54 -4.65
N TYR A 112 21.14 11.66 -4.61
CA TYR A 112 20.36 12.47 -5.53
C TYR A 112 19.68 13.66 -4.85
N ILE A 113 19.44 13.58 -3.54
CA ILE A 113 18.76 14.61 -2.78
C ILE A 113 19.78 15.35 -1.92
N ASP A 114 19.84 16.68 -2.07
CA ASP A 114 20.59 17.54 -1.16
C ASP A 114 19.78 17.79 0.11
N PHE A 115 20.15 17.11 1.18
CA PHE A 115 19.51 17.26 2.48
C PHE A 115 19.94 18.48 3.26
N ALA A 116 20.99 19.19 2.83
CA ALA A 116 21.47 20.40 3.53
C ALA A 116 20.44 21.51 3.59
N ASN A 117 19.54 21.57 2.60
CA ASN A 117 18.48 22.56 2.51
C ASN A 117 17.11 22.03 2.94
N GLN A 118 17.04 20.85 3.51
CA GLN A 118 15.79 20.25 3.97
C GLN A 118 15.51 20.64 5.43
N THR A 119 14.25 20.79 5.76
CA THR A 119 13.81 20.93 7.14
C THR A 119 13.71 19.57 7.82
N PHE A 120 14.01 19.51 9.10
CA PHE A 120 13.81 18.32 9.90
C PHE A 120 12.92 18.60 11.11
N LEU A 121 12.17 17.61 11.54
CA LEU A 121 11.38 17.68 12.76
C LEU A 121 12.25 17.32 13.97
N ASN A 122 12.28 18.22 14.95
CA ASN A 122 12.88 17.89 16.23
C ASN A 122 11.93 16.94 17.00
N PRO A 123 12.37 15.74 17.39
CA PRO A 123 11.54 14.79 18.13
C PRO A 123 11.05 15.32 19.49
N GLU A 124 11.65 16.38 20.04
CA GLU A 124 11.22 17.04 21.26
C GLU A 124 10.07 18.05 21.05
N GLY A 125 9.53 18.17 19.85
CA GLY A 125 8.36 19.01 19.55
C GLY A 125 8.66 20.52 19.45
N THR A 126 9.92 20.93 19.48
CA THR A 126 10.31 22.31 19.19
C THR A 126 10.38 22.55 17.68
N ALA A 127 10.24 23.83 17.26
CA ALA A 127 10.15 24.22 15.86
C ALA A 127 11.20 23.54 14.96
N ALA A 128 10.78 23.23 13.73
CA ALA A 128 11.65 22.66 12.71
C ALA A 128 12.96 23.44 12.59
N GLY A 129 14.08 22.77 12.81
CA GLY A 129 15.41 23.33 12.55
C GLY A 129 15.73 23.25 11.07
N THR A 130 16.59 24.13 10.59
CA THR A 130 17.25 23.96 9.29
C THR A 130 18.49 23.10 9.50
N ALA A 131 18.73 22.11 8.66
CA ALA A 131 19.98 21.37 8.71
C ALA A 131 21.16 22.34 8.52
N ILE A 132 22.17 22.24 9.38
CA ILE A 132 23.39 23.05 9.31
C ILE A 132 24.36 22.37 8.34
#